data_fd8ebe8ffee84df4598c6525b5f338b5
#
_entry.id   fd8ebe8ffee84df4598c6525b5f338b5
#
_cell.length_a   1.000
_cell.length_b   1.000
_cell.length_c   1.000
_cell.angle_alpha   90.00
_cell.angle_beta   90.00
_cell.angle_gamma   90.00
#
_symmetry.space_group_name_H-M   'P 1'
#
loop_
_entity.id
_entity.type
_entity.pdbx_description
1 polymer ?
#
loop_
_entity_poly.entity_id
_entity_poly.type
_entity_poly.pdbx_seq_one_letter_code
_entity_poly.pdbx_strand_id
1 'polypeptide(L)'
;MQAQLTSYFWSGDTLRSRSVGSTIPTATLEVPALPARLAADCEREITRLGLELGDVEPLSLARARTRWPDYRHYVQAVADWTRAQGLPDLLDSSDVALMACRGARYHHDGGQYGAAAFCNLFLSEDKGLDLHFPATGLRIPLRRGAVVLFDTCQPHAVIPRHSSRFDPAGFTAGQSDTQLFLTWELPIEDPHVARALQVRFDTDPATASQRSEGQLWRNGAPAAVCPESGQWRAADA
;
A
#
# COMPACT_ATOMS: atom_id res chain seq x y z
N MET A 1 -25.23 -3.24 4.90
CA MET A 1 -24.64 -2.08 4.20
C MET A 1 -23.20 -1.97 4.64
N GLN A 2 -22.27 -1.87 3.70
CA GLN A 2 -20.86 -1.63 4.00
C GLN A 2 -20.72 -0.20 4.55
N ALA A 3 -19.94 0.00 5.61
CA ALA A 3 -19.77 1.31 6.21
C ALA A 3 -19.09 2.26 5.19
N GLN A 4 -19.66 3.44 5.01
CA GLN A 4 -19.08 4.44 4.13
C GLN A 4 -17.88 5.09 4.82
N LEU A 5 -16.69 4.97 4.19
CA LEU A 5 -15.49 5.66 4.59
C LEU A 5 -15.31 6.90 3.73
N THR A 6 -14.98 8.01 4.37
CA THR A 6 -14.66 9.29 3.73
C THR A 6 -13.30 9.77 4.25
N SER A 7 -12.52 10.40 3.38
CA SER A 7 -11.26 11.05 3.71
C SER A 7 -11.18 12.41 3.01
N TYR A 8 -10.13 13.16 3.35
CA TYR A 8 -9.88 14.50 2.80
C TYR A 8 -8.46 14.57 2.26
N PHE A 9 -8.28 15.31 1.18
CA PHE A 9 -6.99 15.47 0.52
C PHE A 9 -6.88 16.85 -0.12
N TRP A 10 -5.66 17.33 -0.31
CA TRP A 10 -5.39 18.57 -1.01
C TRP A 10 -5.41 18.34 -2.54
N SER A 11 -6.23 19.11 -3.22
CA SER A 11 -6.23 19.24 -4.68
C SER A 11 -5.82 20.70 -4.99
N GLY A 12 -4.55 20.91 -5.31
CA GLY A 12 -3.96 22.25 -5.30
C GLY A 12 -4.10 22.91 -3.93
N ASP A 13 -4.71 24.09 -3.87
CA ASP A 13 -4.92 24.85 -2.64
C ASP A 13 -6.28 24.56 -1.96
N THR A 14 -7.02 23.56 -2.42
CA THR A 14 -8.36 23.25 -1.93
C THR A 14 -8.39 21.90 -1.25
N LEU A 15 -8.83 21.84 0.00
CA LEU A 15 -9.11 20.59 0.69
C LEU A 15 -10.47 20.04 0.22
N ARG A 16 -10.45 18.86 -0.39
CA ARG A 16 -11.63 18.18 -0.93
C ARG A 16 -11.94 16.90 -0.18
N SER A 17 -13.22 16.56 -0.10
CA SER A 17 -13.64 15.26 0.43
C SER A 17 -13.71 14.21 -0.67
N ARG A 18 -13.46 12.94 -0.31
CA ARG A 18 -13.63 11.80 -1.18
C ARG A 18 -14.08 10.55 -0.41
N SER A 19 -14.76 9.63 -1.09
CA SER A 19 -14.91 8.30 -0.52
C SER A 19 -13.56 7.58 -0.54
N VAL A 20 -13.30 6.73 0.46
CA VAL A 20 -12.18 5.80 0.41
C VAL A 20 -12.53 4.66 -0.55
N GLY A 21 -11.62 4.35 -1.44
CA GLY A 21 -11.81 3.30 -2.45
C GLY A 21 -12.03 1.94 -1.80
N SER A 22 -13.11 1.26 -2.16
CA SER A 22 -13.48 -0.05 -1.59
C SER A 22 -13.03 -1.23 -2.46
N THR A 23 -12.69 -0.96 -3.71
CA THR A 23 -12.17 -1.96 -4.65
C THR A 23 -10.66 -2.03 -4.54
N ILE A 24 -10.12 -3.22 -4.44
CA ILE A 24 -8.70 -3.50 -4.31
C ILE A 24 -8.32 -4.53 -5.39
N PRO A 25 -8.02 -4.07 -6.62
CA PRO A 25 -7.56 -4.95 -7.68
C PRO A 25 -6.28 -5.67 -7.27
N THR A 26 -6.22 -6.97 -7.50
CA THR A 26 -5.05 -7.80 -7.18
C THR A 26 -4.89 -8.95 -8.17
N ALA A 27 -3.65 -9.38 -8.37
CA ALA A 27 -3.31 -10.53 -9.18
C ALA A 27 -1.99 -11.16 -8.71
N THR A 28 -1.58 -12.23 -9.36
CA THR A 28 -0.21 -12.75 -9.29
C THR A 28 0.36 -12.71 -10.70
N LEU A 29 1.44 -11.96 -10.88
CA LEU A 29 2.14 -11.81 -12.16
C LEU A 29 3.32 -12.80 -12.21
N GLU A 30 3.63 -13.26 -13.40
CA GLU A 30 4.86 -14.01 -13.62
C GLU A 30 6.03 -13.04 -13.75
N VAL A 31 6.87 -12.99 -12.73
CA VAL A 31 8.09 -12.18 -12.70
C VAL A 31 9.28 -13.05 -12.28
N PRO A 32 10.48 -12.78 -12.80
CA PRO A 32 11.68 -13.53 -12.43
C PRO A 32 12.00 -13.39 -10.94
N ALA A 33 12.84 -14.25 -10.39
CA ALA A 33 13.41 -14.07 -9.07
C ALA A 33 14.40 -12.90 -9.08
N LEU A 34 14.51 -12.19 -7.96
CA LEU A 34 15.56 -11.18 -7.81
C LEU A 34 16.94 -11.81 -8.02
N PRO A 35 17.84 -11.16 -8.79
CA PRO A 35 19.23 -11.63 -8.88
C PRO A 35 19.83 -11.75 -7.49
N ALA A 36 20.54 -12.85 -7.21
CA ALA A 36 21.09 -13.14 -5.88
C ALA A 36 21.96 -12.00 -5.34
N ARG A 37 22.72 -11.32 -6.22
CA ARG A 37 23.54 -10.17 -5.84
C ARG A 37 22.69 -8.98 -5.38
N LEU A 38 21.57 -8.72 -6.07
CA LEU A 38 20.65 -7.63 -5.70
C LEU A 38 19.95 -7.95 -4.37
N ALA A 39 19.49 -9.19 -4.18
CA ALA A 39 18.91 -9.62 -2.92
C ALA A 39 19.89 -9.42 -1.75
N ALA A 40 21.16 -9.82 -1.92
CA ALA A 40 22.19 -9.58 -0.90
C ALA A 40 22.49 -8.09 -0.68
N ASP A 41 22.42 -7.24 -1.71
CA ASP A 41 22.55 -5.78 -1.58
C ASP A 41 21.39 -5.20 -0.76
N CYS A 42 20.15 -5.66 -1.00
CA CYS A 42 18.98 -5.27 -0.23
C CYS A 42 19.09 -5.70 1.24
N GLU A 43 19.51 -6.93 1.52
CA GLU A 43 19.72 -7.43 2.89
C GLU A 43 20.74 -6.59 3.68
N ARG A 44 21.84 -6.21 3.02
CA ARG A 44 22.84 -5.32 3.64
C ARG A 44 22.26 -3.93 3.95
N GLU A 45 21.46 -3.39 3.03
CA GLU A 45 20.83 -2.08 3.23
C GLU A 45 19.79 -2.13 4.35
N ILE A 46 18.96 -3.18 4.40
CA ILE A 46 18.00 -3.43 5.49
C ILE A 46 18.72 -3.50 6.84
N THR A 47 19.84 -4.22 6.89
CA THR A 47 20.67 -4.33 8.10
C THR A 47 21.26 -2.96 8.50
N ARG A 48 21.72 -2.18 7.52
CA ARG A 48 22.28 -0.83 7.74
C ARG A 48 21.24 0.15 8.26
N LEU A 49 20.00 0.04 7.75
CA LEU A 49 18.88 0.87 8.21
C LEU A 49 18.39 0.49 9.60
N GLY A 50 18.74 -0.72 10.08
CA GLY A 50 18.26 -1.22 11.36
C GLY A 50 16.74 -1.48 11.35
N LEU A 51 16.19 -1.97 10.22
CA LEU A 51 14.76 -2.16 10.03
C LEU A 51 14.18 -3.01 11.16
N GLU A 52 13.28 -2.42 11.93
CA GLU A 52 12.61 -3.09 13.04
C GLU A 52 11.27 -3.72 12.60
N LEU A 53 10.68 -4.49 13.49
CA LEU A 53 9.37 -5.08 13.23
C LEU A 53 8.28 -4.00 13.22
N GLY A 54 7.56 -3.92 12.13
CA GLY A 54 6.52 -2.92 11.89
C GLY A 54 6.97 -1.78 10.96
N ASP A 55 8.26 -1.73 10.60
CA ASP A 55 8.80 -0.70 9.72
C ASP A 55 8.56 -0.99 8.24
N VAL A 56 8.36 0.09 7.49
CA VAL A 56 8.30 0.10 6.02
C VAL A 56 9.21 1.23 5.54
N GLU A 57 10.33 0.87 4.90
CA GLU A 57 11.39 1.83 4.56
C GLU A 57 11.79 1.76 3.08
N PRO A 58 12.08 2.91 2.45
CA PRO A 58 12.58 2.95 1.08
C PRO A 58 14.05 2.49 1.03
N LEU A 59 14.35 1.65 0.03
CA LEU A 59 15.71 1.28 -0.31
C LEU A 59 16.20 2.08 -1.53
N SER A 60 17.51 2.33 -1.62
CA SER A 60 18.08 3.12 -2.71
C SER A 60 17.94 2.44 -4.08
N LEU A 61 16.86 2.74 -4.81
CA LEU A 61 16.57 2.17 -6.14
C LEU A 61 17.63 2.57 -7.18
N ALA A 62 18.22 3.77 -7.08
CA ALA A 62 19.22 4.24 -8.03
C ALA A 62 20.46 3.31 -8.08
N ARG A 63 20.89 2.77 -6.95
CA ARG A 63 21.94 1.76 -6.88
C ARG A 63 21.48 0.37 -7.32
N ALA A 64 20.22 0.04 -7.05
CA ALA A 64 19.64 -1.23 -7.43
C ALA A 64 19.49 -1.34 -8.96
N ARG A 65 19.00 -0.31 -9.66
CA ARG A 65 18.77 -0.32 -11.12
C ARG A 65 20.00 -0.69 -11.94
N THR A 66 21.19 -0.23 -11.55
CA THR A 66 22.44 -0.55 -12.25
C THR A 66 22.82 -2.03 -12.18
N ARG A 67 22.27 -2.76 -11.22
CA ARG A 67 22.56 -4.17 -10.93
C ARG A 67 21.37 -5.08 -11.17
N TRP A 68 20.30 -4.55 -11.74
CA TRP A 68 19.03 -5.24 -11.97
C TRP A 68 18.69 -5.27 -13.46
N PRO A 69 19.32 -6.19 -14.22
CA PRO A 69 19.14 -6.22 -15.68
C PRO A 69 17.68 -6.45 -16.09
N ASP A 70 16.94 -7.23 -15.28
CA ASP A 70 15.56 -7.59 -15.58
C ASP A 70 14.53 -6.56 -15.04
N TYR A 71 14.97 -5.41 -14.51
CA TYR A 71 14.08 -4.39 -13.94
C TYR A 71 12.92 -4.03 -14.88
N ARG A 72 13.19 -3.92 -16.18
CA ARG A 72 12.17 -3.60 -17.19
C ARG A 72 11.07 -4.65 -17.27
N HIS A 73 11.36 -5.94 -17.02
CA HIS A 73 10.36 -7.00 -17.05
C HIS A 73 9.34 -6.83 -15.91
N TYR A 74 9.78 -6.43 -14.73
CA TYR A 74 8.88 -6.16 -13.60
C TYR A 74 7.96 -4.97 -13.90
N VAL A 75 8.55 -3.85 -14.37
CA VAL A 75 7.78 -2.66 -14.75
C VAL A 75 6.77 -2.99 -15.85
N GLN A 76 7.20 -3.70 -16.90
CA GLN A 76 6.34 -4.09 -18.01
C GLN A 76 5.19 -4.99 -17.56
N ALA A 77 5.46 -5.99 -16.70
CA ALA A 77 4.42 -6.88 -16.19
C ALA A 77 3.34 -6.10 -15.41
N VAL A 78 3.75 -5.12 -14.58
CA VAL A 78 2.79 -4.26 -13.86
C VAL A 78 2.07 -3.34 -14.82
N ALA A 79 2.75 -2.74 -15.81
CA ALA A 79 2.13 -1.88 -16.81
C ALA A 79 1.05 -2.61 -17.64
N ASP A 80 1.32 -3.86 -18.04
CA ASP A 80 0.35 -4.67 -18.77
C ASP A 80 -0.85 -5.03 -17.89
N TRP A 81 -0.61 -5.35 -16.62
CA TRP A 81 -1.68 -5.62 -15.68
C TRP A 81 -2.53 -4.38 -15.39
N THR A 82 -1.92 -3.22 -15.10
CA THR A 82 -2.67 -1.98 -14.85
C THR A 82 -3.46 -1.54 -16.07
N ARG A 83 -2.90 -1.70 -17.27
CA ARG A 83 -3.64 -1.45 -18.53
C ARG A 83 -4.88 -2.36 -18.64
N ALA A 84 -4.77 -3.62 -18.26
CA ALA A 84 -5.90 -4.54 -18.22
C ALA A 84 -6.95 -4.17 -17.16
N GLN A 85 -6.56 -3.40 -16.11
CA GLN A 85 -7.48 -2.83 -15.13
C GLN A 85 -8.08 -1.48 -15.60
N GLY A 86 -7.79 -1.04 -16.82
CA GLY A 86 -8.27 0.23 -17.37
C GLY A 86 -7.47 1.46 -16.97
N LEU A 87 -6.22 1.26 -16.55
CA LEU A 87 -5.27 2.34 -16.20
C LEU A 87 -4.18 2.42 -17.29
N PRO A 88 -4.41 3.11 -18.41
CA PRO A 88 -3.43 3.19 -19.48
C PRO A 88 -2.25 4.09 -19.07
N ASP A 89 -1.04 3.62 -19.32
CA ASP A 89 0.22 4.39 -19.32
C ASP A 89 0.55 5.25 -18.07
N LEU A 90 -0.20 5.05 -16.97
CA LEU A 90 -0.04 5.82 -15.72
C LEU A 90 1.30 5.54 -15.01
N LEU A 91 1.85 4.34 -15.17
CA LEU A 91 3.11 3.99 -14.52
C LEU A 91 4.32 4.69 -15.13
N ASP A 92 4.25 5.10 -16.39
CA ASP A 92 5.37 5.74 -17.10
C ASP A 92 5.68 7.13 -16.53
N SER A 93 4.66 7.80 -16.00
CA SER A 93 4.77 9.13 -15.39
C SER A 93 4.80 9.09 -13.84
N SER A 94 4.72 7.90 -13.24
CA SER A 94 4.65 7.75 -11.79
C SER A 94 6.02 7.44 -11.21
N ASP A 95 6.31 8.03 -10.05
CA ASP A 95 7.49 7.68 -9.28
C ASP A 95 7.41 6.25 -8.79
N VAL A 96 8.54 5.56 -8.82
CA VAL A 96 8.67 4.19 -8.32
C VAL A 96 9.75 4.10 -7.27
N ALA A 97 9.42 3.50 -6.13
CA ALA A 97 10.35 3.20 -5.05
C ALA A 97 10.51 1.69 -4.86
N LEU A 98 11.71 1.27 -4.48
CA LEU A 98 11.96 -0.07 -3.93
C LEU A 98 11.83 0.03 -2.42
N MET A 99 10.96 -0.79 -1.84
CA MET A 99 10.61 -0.75 -0.43
C MET A 99 10.98 -2.06 0.26
N ALA A 100 11.28 -1.95 1.56
CA ALA A 100 11.38 -3.08 2.47
C ALA A 100 10.33 -2.93 3.58
N CYS A 101 9.61 -4.02 3.89
CA CYS A 101 8.59 -4.07 4.92
C CYS A 101 8.82 -5.28 5.82
N ARG A 102 9.00 -5.06 7.13
CA ARG A 102 9.13 -6.12 8.12
C ARG A 102 7.86 -6.24 8.96
N GLY A 103 6.76 -6.64 8.31
CA GLY A 103 5.44 -6.53 8.92
C GLY A 103 4.98 -5.08 9.00
N ALA A 104 3.68 -4.85 9.18
CA ALA A 104 3.14 -3.52 9.42
C ALA A 104 1.90 -3.63 10.31
N ARG A 105 1.80 -2.78 11.33
CA ARG A 105 0.61 -2.63 12.15
C ARG A 105 -0.55 -2.11 11.29
N TYR A 106 -1.77 -2.26 11.76
CA TYR A 106 -2.90 -1.64 11.07
C TYR A 106 -2.78 -0.12 11.09
N HIS A 107 -2.75 0.46 9.92
CA HIS A 107 -2.64 1.90 9.66
C HIS A 107 -3.28 2.24 8.32
N HIS A 108 -3.28 3.50 7.95
CA HIS A 108 -3.49 4.01 6.60
C HIS A 108 -2.49 5.13 6.33
N ASP A 109 -2.16 5.34 5.07
CA ASP A 109 -1.14 6.32 4.66
C ASP A 109 -1.73 7.67 4.26
N GLY A 110 -3.04 7.85 4.44
CA GLY A 110 -3.76 9.03 3.98
C GLY A 110 -3.24 10.37 4.53
N GLY A 111 -2.61 10.38 5.71
CA GLY A 111 -2.02 11.60 6.28
C GLY A 111 -0.81 12.13 5.51
N GLN A 112 -0.12 11.27 4.76
CA GLN A 112 1.03 11.61 3.94
C GLN A 112 0.73 11.49 2.43
N TYR A 113 -0.13 10.56 2.07
CA TYR A 113 -0.42 10.17 0.69
C TYR A 113 -1.92 10.27 0.37
N GLY A 114 -2.64 11.20 0.99
CA GLY A 114 -4.10 11.34 0.82
C GLY A 114 -4.55 11.58 -0.62
N ALA A 115 -3.67 12.17 -1.45
CA ALA A 115 -3.89 12.41 -2.87
C ALA A 115 -3.41 11.26 -3.78
N ALA A 116 -2.99 10.11 -3.22
CA ALA A 116 -2.44 9.00 -3.99
C ALA A 116 -3.20 7.67 -3.80
N ALA A 117 -2.98 6.78 -4.74
CA ALA A 117 -3.19 5.34 -4.62
C ALA A 117 -1.85 4.63 -4.78
N PHE A 118 -1.65 3.50 -4.11
CA PHE A 118 -0.46 2.69 -4.27
C PHE A 118 -0.72 1.49 -5.18
N CYS A 119 0.21 1.28 -6.13
CA CYS A 119 0.35 0.05 -6.88
C CYS A 119 1.62 -0.67 -6.41
N ASN A 120 1.48 -1.79 -5.71
CA ASN A 120 2.61 -2.51 -5.13
C ASN A 120 2.81 -3.84 -5.84
N LEU A 121 4.06 -4.15 -6.24
CA LEU A 121 4.48 -5.45 -6.75
C LEU A 121 5.46 -6.09 -5.76
N PHE A 122 5.09 -7.21 -5.15
CA PHE A 122 5.95 -7.95 -4.22
C PHE A 122 6.98 -8.81 -4.96
N LEU A 123 8.21 -8.78 -4.46
CA LEU A 123 9.39 -9.38 -5.10
C LEU A 123 9.96 -10.56 -4.33
N SER A 124 9.66 -10.64 -3.02
CA SER A 124 10.14 -11.71 -2.15
C SER A 124 9.36 -13.00 -2.35
N GLU A 125 10.01 -14.13 -2.08
CA GLU A 125 9.33 -15.42 -1.96
C GLU A 125 8.30 -15.38 -0.80
N ASP A 126 7.39 -16.35 -0.81
CA ASP A 126 6.37 -16.47 0.24
C ASP A 126 7.02 -16.71 1.62
N LYS A 127 6.79 -15.80 2.54
CA LYS A 127 7.28 -15.85 3.92
C LYS A 127 6.14 -16.06 4.92
N GLY A 128 4.99 -16.49 4.46
CA GLY A 128 3.82 -16.71 5.31
C GLY A 128 3.16 -15.44 5.82
N LEU A 129 3.37 -14.31 5.14
CA LEU A 129 2.76 -13.02 5.44
C LEU A 129 1.63 -12.70 4.46
N ASP A 130 0.62 -11.99 4.95
CA ASP A 130 -0.47 -11.47 4.13
C ASP A 130 -0.59 -9.95 4.31
N LEU A 131 -0.94 -9.25 3.23
CA LEU A 131 -1.49 -7.91 3.28
C LEU A 131 -2.99 -8.02 3.57
N HIS A 132 -3.43 -7.47 4.69
CA HIS A 132 -4.81 -7.58 5.17
C HIS A 132 -5.48 -6.21 5.21
N PHE A 133 -6.67 -6.13 4.62
CA PHE A 133 -7.54 -4.94 4.59
C PHE A 133 -8.78 -5.18 5.47
N PRO A 134 -8.80 -4.69 6.72
CA PRO A 134 -9.86 -5.03 7.68
C PRO A 134 -11.23 -4.47 7.29
N ALA A 135 -11.29 -3.38 6.52
CA ALA A 135 -12.55 -2.79 6.07
C ALA A 135 -13.29 -3.64 5.04
N THR A 136 -12.56 -4.42 4.24
CA THR A 136 -13.11 -5.30 3.19
C THR A 136 -13.02 -6.78 3.57
N GLY A 137 -12.21 -7.13 4.57
CA GLY A 137 -11.87 -8.50 4.93
C GLY A 137 -10.93 -9.20 3.93
N LEU A 138 -10.41 -8.46 2.94
CA LEU A 138 -9.51 -9.03 1.93
C LEU A 138 -8.14 -9.34 2.54
N ARG A 139 -7.61 -10.53 2.18
CA ARG A 139 -6.25 -10.96 2.52
C ARG A 139 -5.52 -11.38 1.25
N ILE A 140 -4.33 -10.84 1.06
CA ILE A 140 -3.51 -11.10 -0.11
C ILE A 140 -2.20 -11.74 0.36
N PRO A 141 -1.93 -13.03 0.03
CA PRO A 141 -0.66 -13.66 0.33
C PRO A 141 0.51 -12.92 -0.33
N LEU A 142 1.47 -12.47 0.48
CA LEU A 142 2.65 -11.77 0.01
C LEU A 142 3.69 -12.77 -0.48
N ARG A 143 3.80 -12.85 -1.80
CA ARG A 143 4.75 -13.69 -2.51
C ARG A 143 5.21 -13.01 -3.79
N ARG A 144 6.29 -13.48 -4.35
CA ARG A 144 6.80 -12.95 -5.62
C ARG A 144 5.69 -12.92 -6.69
N GLY A 145 5.57 -11.76 -7.33
CA GLY A 145 4.57 -11.50 -8.36
C GLY A 145 3.20 -11.08 -7.83
N ALA A 146 2.93 -11.14 -6.51
CA ALA A 146 1.72 -10.56 -5.98
C ALA A 146 1.70 -9.07 -6.28
N VAL A 147 0.63 -8.60 -6.96
CA VAL A 147 0.41 -7.20 -7.29
C VAL A 147 -0.90 -6.74 -6.71
N VAL A 148 -0.94 -5.52 -6.19
CA VAL A 148 -2.13 -4.92 -5.60
C VAL A 148 -2.19 -3.43 -5.91
N LEU A 149 -3.39 -2.94 -6.21
CA LEU A 149 -3.69 -1.52 -6.33
C LEU A 149 -4.72 -1.15 -5.26
N PHE A 150 -4.44 -0.12 -4.46
CA PHE A 150 -5.35 0.28 -3.39
C PHE A 150 -5.23 1.77 -3.06
N ASP A 151 -6.29 2.31 -2.49
CA ASP A 151 -6.36 3.66 -1.97
C ASP A 151 -5.53 3.76 -0.67
N THR A 152 -4.61 4.71 -0.59
CA THR A 152 -3.74 4.93 0.58
C THR A 152 -4.51 5.20 1.88
N CYS A 153 -5.76 5.67 1.78
CA CYS A 153 -6.66 5.83 2.91
C CYS A 153 -7.35 4.52 3.33
N GLN A 154 -7.19 3.41 2.58
CA GLN A 154 -7.67 2.11 3.02
C GLN A 154 -6.83 1.58 4.18
N PRO A 155 -7.42 1.33 5.35
CA PRO A 155 -6.68 0.69 6.45
C PRO A 155 -6.16 -0.69 6.03
N HIS A 156 -4.89 -0.94 6.34
CA HIS A 156 -4.23 -2.21 6.00
C HIS A 156 -3.14 -2.56 7.00
N ALA A 157 -2.66 -3.78 6.93
CA ALA A 157 -1.56 -4.31 7.75
C ALA A 157 -0.82 -5.42 7.00
N VAL A 158 0.44 -5.66 7.35
CA VAL A 158 1.20 -6.84 6.94
C VAL A 158 1.37 -7.73 8.16
N ILE A 159 0.68 -8.86 8.17
CA ILE A 159 0.58 -9.76 9.33
C ILE A 159 0.84 -11.21 8.93
N PRO A 160 1.23 -12.09 9.88
CA PRO A 160 1.34 -13.52 9.62
C PRO A 160 0.01 -14.11 9.10
N ARG A 161 0.09 -14.99 8.10
CA ARG A 161 -1.08 -15.58 7.43
C ARG A 161 -2.03 -16.30 8.38
N HIS A 162 -1.51 -16.90 9.42
CA HIS A 162 -2.29 -17.62 10.43
C HIS A 162 -2.86 -16.71 11.53
N SER A 163 -2.49 -15.41 11.54
CA SER A 163 -2.94 -14.45 12.55
C SER A 163 -4.10 -13.60 12.03
N SER A 164 -5.00 -13.18 12.91
CA SER A 164 -6.05 -12.19 12.65
C SER A 164 -5.69 -10.79 13.14
N ARG A 165 -4.47 -10.62 13.69
CA ARG A 165 -3.98 -9.36 14.26
C ARG A 165 -2.48 -9.22 14.07
N PHE A 166 -1.97 -8.01 14.20
CA PHE A 166 -0.54 -7.78 14.34
C PHE A 166 -0.11 -8.19 15.75
N ASP A 167 0.74 -9.20 15.82
CA ASP A 167 1.32 -9.69 17.06
C ASP A 167 2.83 -9.90 16.84
N PRO A 168 3.70 -9.15 17.53
CA PRO A 168 5.15 -9.33 17.40
C PRO A 168 5.62 -10.77 17.63
N ALA A 169 4.95 -11.54 18.51
CA ALA A 169 5.29 -12.93 18.77
C ALA A 169 5.02 -13.87 17.58
N GLY A 170 4.20 -13.43 16.60
CA GLY A 170 3.92 -14.19 15.39
C GLY A 170 5.03 -14.11 14.34
N PHE A 171 6.01 -13.21 14.52
CA PHE A 171 7.18 -13.07 13.64
C PHE A 171 8.36 -13.80 14.26
N THR A 172 8.96 -14.69 13.50
CA THR A 172 10.04 -15.56 14.04
C THR A 172 11.34 -14.77 14.14
N ALA A 173 11.94 -14.75 15.33
CA ALA A 173 13.25 -14.15 15.52
C ALA A 173 14.31 -14.87 14.65
N GLY A 174 15.07 -14.10 13.89
CA GLY A 174 16.17 -14.60 13.04
C GLY A 174 15.76 -15.10 11.65
N GLN A 175 14.48 -15.16 11.31
CA GLN A 175 14.03 -15.34 9.93
C GLN A 175 13.88 -13.99 9.23
N SER A 176 14.30 -13.93 7.96
CA SER A 176 14.09 -12.74 7.15
C SER A 176 12.61 -12.64 6.74
N ASP A 177 11.77 -12.16 7.64
CA ASP A 177 10.35 -11.90 7.36
C ASP A 177 10.14 -10.63 6.52
N THR A 178 11.23 -9.93 6.18
CA THR A 178 11.19 -8.70 5.41
C THR A 178 10.77 -8.97 3.98
N GLN A 179 9.68 -8.33 3.55
CA GLN A 179 9.22 -8.31 2.17
C GLN A 179 9.88 -7.17 1.41
N LEU A 180 10.31 -7.45 0.17
CA LEU A 180 10.73 -6.44 -0.80
C LEU A 180 9.62 -6.23 -1.81
N PHE A 181 9.36 -4.97 -2.17
CA PHE A 181 8.35 -4.65 -3.18
C PHE A 181 8.70 -3.35 -3.92
N LEU A 182 8.20 -3.23 -5.14
CA LEU A 182 8.13 -1.95 -5.84
C LEU A 182 6.79 -1.32 -5.53
N THR A 183 6.77 0.00 -5.30
CA THR A 183 5.57 0.80 -5.16
C THR A 183 5.57 1.93 -6.17
N TRP A 184 4.44 2.17 -6.80
CA TRP A 184 4.14 3.33 -7.64
C TRP A 184 3.07 4.16 -6.96
N GLU A 185 3.28 5.48 -6.95
CA GLU A 185 2.28 6.44 -6.48
C GLU A 185 1.47 6.90 -7.69
N LEU A 186 0.17 6.62 -7.67
CA LEU A 186 -0.75 7.01 -8.72
C LEU A 186 -1.66 8.13 -8.22
N PRO A 187 -1.87 9.22 -8.99
CA PRO A 187 -2.75 10.30 -8.57
C PRO A 187 -4.17 9.80 -8.38
N ILE A 188 -4.74 9.98 -7.18
CA ILE A 188 -6.11 9.53 -6.88
C ILE A 188 -7.17 10.26 -7.70
N GLU A 189 -6.87 11.50 -8.15
CA GLU A 189 -7.75 12.31 -8.99
C GLU A 189 -7.72 11.90 -10.46
N ASP A 190 -6.79 11.04 -10.87
CA ASP A 190 -6.85 10.49 -12.23
C ASP A 190 -8.16 9.71 -12.41
N PRO A 191 -8.95 10.01 -13.46
CA PRO A 191 -10.28 9.41 -13.63
C PRO A 191 -10.24 7.89 -13.83
N HIS A 192 -9.13 7.32 -14.31
CA HIS A 192 -8.96 5.88 -14.44
C HIS A 192 -8.68 5.25 -13.08
N VAL A 193 -7.81 5.86 -12.25
CA VAL A 193 -7.52 5.43 -10.88
C VAL A 193 -8.77 5.50 -10.03
N ALA A 194 -9.46 6.65 -10.03
CA ALA A 194 -10.70 6.84 -9.28
C ALA A 194 -11.77 5.80 -9.66
N ARG A 195 -11.91 5.50 -10.96
CA ARG A 195 -12.85 4.50 -11.45
C ARG A 195 -12.47 3.09 -11.02
N ALA A 196 -11.20 2.71 -11.16
CA ALA A 196 -10.71 1.38 -10.79
C ALA A 196 -10.90 1.09 -9.30
N LEU A 197 -10.70 2.09 -8.45
CA LEU A 197 -10.85 1.99 -6.99
C LEU A 197 -12.26 2.34 -6.50
N GLN A 198 -13.16 2.79 -7.40
CA GLN A 198 -14.52 3.26 -7.09
C GLN A 198 -14.54 4.46 -6.12
N VAL A 199 -13.58 5.36 -6.28
CA VAL A 199 -13.51 6.62 -5.53
C VAL A 199 -14.52 7.62 -6.10
N ARG A 200 -15.23 8.33 -5.20
CA ARG A 200 -16.11 9.46 -5.52
C ARG A 200 -15.62 10.69 -4.79
N PHE A 201 -15.56 11.81 -5.49
CA PHE A 201 -15.13 13.08 -4.94
C PHE A 201 -16.31 13.92 -4.45
N ASP A 202 -15.99 14.92 -3.62
CA ASP A 202 -16.94 15.91 -3.09
C ASP A 202 -18.14 15.26 -2.37
N THR A 203 -17.85 14.22 -1.58
CA THR A 203 -18.85 13.45 -0.85
C THR A 203 -19.36 14.17 0.41
N ASP A 204 -18.65 15.20 0.89
CA ASP A 204 -19.05 16.05 2.01
C ASP A 204 -18.76 17.53 1.69
N PRO A 205 -19.71 18.26 1.09
CA PRO A 205 -19.50 19.66 0.67
C PRO A 205 -19.46 20.66 1.82
N ALA A 206 -19.95 20.29 3.03
CA ALA A 206 -20.26 21.28 4.05
C ALA A 206 -19.10 21.61 5.01
N THR A 207 -17.99 20.87 5.02
CA THR A 207 -17.08 20.87 6.18
C THR A 207 -15.58 20.80 5.87
N ALA A 208 -15.17 20.99 4.62
CA ALA A 208 -13.75 20.89 4.22
C ALA A 208 -12.83 21.82 5.04
N SER A 209 -13.30 23.02 5.44
CA SER A 209 -12.50 24.00 6.20
C SER A 209 -12.17 23.61 7.66
N GLN A 210 -12.80 22.57 8.18
CA GLN A 210 -12.59 22.08 9.56
C GLN A 210 -11.96 20.70 9.62
N ARG A 211 -11.46 20.19 8.51
CA ARG A 211 -10.94 18.83 8.40
C ARG A 211 -9.44 18.83 8.18
N SER A 212 -8.80 17.75 8.58
CA SER A 212 -7.39 17.50 8.32
C SER A 212 -7.23 16.52 7.17
N GLU A 213 -6.18 16.70 6.36
CA GLU A 213 -5.80 15.75 5.34
C GLU A 213 -5.63 14.36 5.94
N GLY A 214 -6.06 13.34 5.21
CA GLY A 214 -5.95 11.94 5.60
C GLY A 214 -6.82 11.49 6.77
N GLN A 215 -7.54 12.40 7.43
CA GLN A 215 -8.45 12.02 8.51
C GLN A 215 -9.56 11.12 7.95
N LEU A 216 -9.71 9.94 8.58
CA LEU A 216 -10.78 9.01 8.21
C LEU A 216 -12.08 9.31 8.96
N TRP A 217 -13.17 9.20 8.22
CA TRP A 217 -14.53 9.32 8.71
C TRP A 217 -15.31 8.07 8.34
N ARG A 218 -16.01 7.50 9.31
CA ARG A 218 -16.85 6.33 9.13
C ARG A 218 -18.28 6.68 9.49
N ASN A 219 -19.20 6.59 8.51
CA ASN A 219 -20.61 6.97 8.71
C ASN A 219 -20.80 8.38 9.30
N GLY A 220 -19.98 9.34 8.89
CA GLY A 220 -20.06 10.73 9.33
C GLY A 220 -19.42 11.05 10.68
N ALA A 221 -18.70 10.12 11.30
CA ALA A 221 -17.94 10.34 12.53
C ALA A 221 -16.44 10.05 12.34
N PRO A 222 -15.54 10.82 13.02
CA PRO A 222 -14.10 10.53 12.97
C PRO A 222 -13.82 9.11 13.43
N ALA A 223 -12.96 8.41 12.72
CA ALA A 223 -12.66 7.02 12.99
C ALA A 223 -11.16 6.73 12.83
N ALA A 224 -10.67 5.78 13.60
CA ALA A 224 -9.34 5.22 13.50
C ALA A 224 -9.43 3.69 13.55
N VAL A 225 -8.33 3.02 13.20
CA VAL A 225 -8.21 1.58 13.40
C VAL A 225 -7.28 1.29 14.57
N CYS A 226 -7.59 0.23 15.32
CA CYS A 226 -6.67 -0.28 16.33
C CYS A 226 -5.42 -0.86 15.64
N PRO A 227 -4.19 -0.40 15.98
CA PRO A 227 -2.98 -0.84 15.30
C PRO A 227 -2.70 -2.35 15.41
N GLU A 228 -3.20 -3.00 16.45
CA GLU A 228 -2.99 -4.44 16.68
C GLU A 228 -4.06 -5.29 15.99
N SER A 229 -5.33 -4.88 16.03
CA SER A 229 -6.45 -5.73 15.60
C SER A 229 -7.12 -5.28 14.30
N GLY A 230 -6.88 -4.06 13.84
CA GLY A 230 -7.60 -3.46 12.71
C GLY A 230 -9.08 -3.16 13.00
N GLN A 231 -9.53 -3.32 14.24
CA GLN A 231 -10.89 -2.96 14.62
C GLN A 231 -11.08 -1.45 14.65
N TRP A 232 -12.26 -1.02 14.20
CA TRP A 232 -12.61 0.39 14.21
C TRP A 232 -12.79 0.91 15.63
N ARG A 233 -12.27 2.09 15.88
CA ARG A 233 -12.45 2.87 17.11
C ARG A 233 -12.79 4.30 16.77
N ALA A 234 -13.36 5.05 17.71
CA ALA A 234 -13.44 6.50 17.60
C ALA A 234 -12.02 7.06 17.49
N ALA A 235 -11.81 8.06 16.64
CA ALA A 235 -10.56 8.82 16.66
C ALA A 235 -10.56 9.67 17.95
N ASP A 236 -9.44 9.71 18.64
CA ASP A 236 -9.24 10.63 19.75
C ASP A 236 -9.30 12.06 19.19
N ALA A 237 -10.05 12.93 19.87
CA ALA A 237 -10.29 14.33 19.47
C ALA A 237 -9.03 15.17 19.67
#